data_1f9c6460c6a453355b7ad5ae3ef2b505
#
_entry.id   1f9c6460c6a453355b7ad5ae3ef2b505
#
_cell.length_a   1.000
_cell.length_b   1.000
_cell.length_c   1.000
_cell.angle_alpha   90.00
_cell.angle_beta   90.00
_cell.angle_gamma   90.00
#
_symmetry.space_group_name_H-M   'P 1'
#
loop_
_entity.id
_entity.type
_entity.pdbx_description
1 polymer ?
#
loop_
_entity_poly.entity_id
_entity_poly.type
_entity_poly.pdbx_seq_one_letter_code
_entity_poly.pdbx_strand_id
1 'polypeptide(L)'
;IIKTIEVARSKGMGVVTFSGLKPNNASRQLGDLNFYIPAKTYGIVECAHQVLLHVWLDRYMGIAEWERDGYQNMRMDAFSL
;
A
#
# COMPACT_ATOMS: atom_id res chain seq x y z
N ILE A 1 -0.02 16.96 1.09
CA ILE A 1 0.62 15.74 0.56
C ILE A 1 1.86 16.08 -0.25
N ILE A 2 1.78 17.00 -1.18
CA ILE A 2 2.94 17.35 -2.02
C ILE A 2 4.10 17.86 -1.17
N LYS A 3 3.83 18.73 -0.22
CA LYS A 3 4.87 19.23 0.70
C LYS A 3 5.48 18.11 1.54
N THR A 4 4.68 17.15 1.96
CA THR A 4 5.16 15.99 2.71
C THR A 4 6.13 15.17 1.87
N ILE A 5 5.82 14.96 0.60
CA ILE A 5 6.70 14.25 -0.33
C ILE A 5 8.03 15.00 -0.50
N GLU A 6 7.98 16.31 -0.68
CA GLU A 6 9.17 17.13 -0.82
C GLU A 6 10.06 17.06 0.41
N VAL A 7 9.47 17.15 1.60
CA VAL A 7 10.22 17.03 2.86
C VAL A 7 10.85 15.64 2.98
N ALA A 8 10.12 14.58 2.66
CA ALA A 8 10.63 13.21 2.71
C ALA A 8 11.84 13.05 1.76
N ARG A 9 11.74 13.56 0.55
CA ARG A 9 12.85 13.51 -0.41
C ARG A 9 14.07 14.29 0.07
N SER A 10 13.86 15.45 0.68
CA SER A 10 14.95 16.25 1.22
C SER A 10 15.70 15.55 2.34
N LYS A 11 15.06 14.59 3.00
CA LYS A 11 15.65 13.77 4.07
C LYS A 11 16.19 12.44 3.56
N GLY A 12 16.18 12.19 2.25
CA GLY A 12 16.68 10.96 1.67
C GLY A 12 15.75 9.75 1.85
N MET A 13 14.48 9.97 2.16
CA MET A 13 13.51 8.90 2.35
C MET A 13 12.95 8.42 1.02
N GLY A 14 12.67 7.11 0.92
CA GLY A 14 11.90 6.57 -0.20
C GLY A 14 10.44 6.98 -0.07
N VAL A 15 9.77 7.20 -1.21
CA VAL A 15 8.38 7.64 -1.25
C VAL A 15 7.54 6.64 -2.03
N VAL A 16 6.50 6.12 -1.39
CA VAL A 16 5.50 5.25 -2.02
C VAL A 16 4.18 6.00 -2.02
N THR A 17 3.53 6.09 -3.16
CA THR A 17 2.24 6.79 -3.28
C THR A 17 1.11 5.83 -3.66
N PHE A 18 -0.05 6.09 -3.08
CA PHE A 18 -1.29 5.42 -3.44
C PHE A 18 -2.24 6.50 -3.93
N SER A 19 -2.69 6.39 -5.16
CA SER A 19 -3.54 7.40 -5.76
C SER A 19 -4.64 6.80 -6.61
N GLY A 20 -5.53 7.63 -7.07
CA GLY A 20 -6.65 7.20 -7.90
C GLY A 20 -7.30 8.39 -8.57
N LEU A 21 -8.49 8.18 -9.09
CA LEU A 21 -9.34 9.16 -9.75
C LEU A 21 -8.73 9.66 -11.07
N LYS A 22 -7.92 10.69 -11.06
CA LYS A 22 -7.34 11.25 -12.28
C LYS A 22 -6.01 10.58 -12.60
N PRO A 23 -5.80 10.10 -13.85
CA PRO A 23 -4.55 9.43 -14.23
C PRO A 23 -3.30 10.31 -14.09
N ASN A 24 -3.45 11.61 -14.19
CA ASN A 24 -2.35 12.56 -14.15
C ASN A 24 -2.24 13.30 -12.81
N ASN A 25 -2.74 12.69 -11.72
CA ASN A 25 -2.66 13.34 -10.42
C ASN A 25 -1.20 13.51 -9.98
N ALA A 26 -0.94 14.57 -9.21
CA ALA A 26 0.41 14.95 -8.83
C ALA A 26 1.09 13.89 -7.95
N SER A 27 0.35 13.26 -7.04
CA SER A 27 0.90 12.22 -6.17
C SER A 27 1.44 11.04 -6.96
N ARG A 28 0.74 10.62 -8.02
CA ARG A 28 1.18 9.53 -8.88
C ARG A 28 2.52 9.79 -9.53
N GLN A 29 2.82 11.05 -9.84
CA GLN A 29 4.03 11.44 -10.55
C GLN A 29 5.24 11.61 -9.63
N LEU A 30 5.03 11.75 -8.34
CA LEU A 30 6.07 12.16 -7.41
C LEU A 30 6.67 11.03 -6.58
N GLY A 31 6.02 9.88 -6.49
CA GLY A 31 6.54 8.77 -5.71
C GLY A 31 7.62 7.98 -6.44
N ASP A 32 8.50 7.35 -5.69
CA ASP A 32 9.48 6.42 -6.24
C ASP A 32 8.79 5.13 -6.71
N LEU A 33 7.75 4.72 -5.99
CA LEU A 33 6.86 3.63 -6.37
C LEU A 33 5.43 4.13 -6.24
N ASN A 34 4.63 3.95 -7.28
CA ASN A 34 3.29 4.52 -7.32
C ASN A 34 2.27 3.44 -7.65
N PHE A 35 1.26 3.32 -6.79
CA PHE A 35 0.11 2.46 -7.02
C PHE A 35 -1.09 3.33 -7.38
N TYR A 36 -1.49 3.27 -8.63
CA TYR A 36 -2.61 4.04 -9.15
C TYR A 36 -3.80 3.12 -9.41
N ILE A 37 -4.96 3.49 -8.89
CA ILE A 37 -6.21 2.75 -9.10
C ILE A 37 -7.08 3.52 -10.08
N PRO A 38 -7.35 2.98 -11.28
CA PRO A 38 -8.13 3.67 -12.31
C PRO A 38 -9.63 3.58 -12.01
N ALA A 39 -10.05 4.08 -10.87
CA ALA A 39 -11.45 4.12 -10.45
C ALA A 39 -11.87 5.56 -10.21
N LYS A 40 -13.18 5.80 -10.29
CA LYS A 40 -13.74 7.14 -10.22
C LYS A 40 -14.43 7.46 -8.89
N THR A 41 -14.45 6.51 -7.96
CA THR A 41 -15.08 6.70 -6.65
C THR A 41 -14.08 6.51 -5.54
N TYR A 42 -14.23 7.30 -4.49
CA TYR A 42 -13.35 7.20 -3.33
C TYR A 42 -13.42 5.83 -2.66
N GLY A 43 -14.63 5.25 -2.56
CA GLY A 43 -14.80 3.96 -1.90
C GLY A 43 -13.99 2.85 -2.58
N ILE A 44 -14.05 2.76 -3.91
CA ILE A 44 -13.29 1.74 -4.64
C ILE A 44 -11.80 2.00 -4.53
N VAL A 45 -11.36 3.25 -4.69
CA VAL A 45 -9.95 3.60 -4.59
C VAL A 45 -9.41 3.27 -3.21
N GLU A 46 -10.11 3.66 -2.15
CA GLU A 46 -9.66 3.41 -0.78
C GLU A 46 -9.64 1.92 -0.42
N CYS A 47 -10.66 1.16 -0.85
CA CYS A 47 -10.67 -0.28 -0.63
C CYS A 47 -9.51 -0.98 -1.35
N ALA A 48 -9.22 -0.58 -2.59
CA ALA A 48 -8.08 -1.11 -3.33
C ALA A 48 -6.76 -0.76 -2.66
N HIS A 49 -6.62 0.45 -2.14
CA HIS A 49 -5.43 0.86 -1.38
C HIS A 49 -5.26 0.00 -0.12
N GLN A 50 -6.33 -0.30 0.58
CA GLN A 50 -6.28 -1.18 1.76
C GLN A 50 -5.74 -2.57 1.40
N VAL A 51 -6.24 -3.15 0.33
CA VAL A 51 -5.76 -4.46 -0.15
C VAL A 51 -4.26 -4.40 -0.45
N LEU A 52 -3.82 -3.38 -1.17
CA LEU A 52 -2.41 -3.21 -1.51
C LEU A 52 -1.52 -3.03 -0.28
N LEU A 53 -1.97 -2.25 0.70
CA LEU A 53 -1.24 -2.05 1.95
C LEU A 53 -1.07 -3.37 2.72
N HIS A 54 -2.13 -4.17 2.81
CA HIS A 54 -2.08 -5.46 3.50
C HIS A 54 -1.16 -6.44 2.78
N VAL A 55 -1.25 -6.53 1.46
CA VAL A 55 -0.36 -7.39 0.67
C VAL A 55 1.09 -6.97 0.85
N TRP A 56 1.36 -5.67 0.83
CA TRP A 56 2.71 -5.15 1.01
C TRP A 56 3.26 -5.47 2.39
N LEU A 57 2.44 -5.30 3.42
CA LEU A 57 2.84 -5.62 4.80
C LEU A 57 3.13 -7.11 4.95
N ASP A 58 2.28 -7.97 4.39
CA ASP A 58 2.49 -9.42 4.43
C ASP A 58 3.80 -9.80 3.74
N ARG A 59 4.09 -9.21 2.59
CA ARG A 59 5.35 -9.43 1.88
C ARG A 59 6.55 -8.97 2.70
N TYR A 60 6.44 -7.84 3.34
CA TYR A 60 7.49 -7.32 4.21
C TYR A 60 7.77 -8.26 5.38
N MET A 61 6.72 -8.86 5.93
CA MET A 61 6.83 -9.83 7.02
C MET A 61 7.22 -11.24 6.55
N GLY A 62 7.34 -11.46 5.24
CA GLY A 62 7.71 -12.74 4.67
C GLY A 62 6.57 -13.75 4.60
N ILE A 63 5.33 -13.29 4.63
CA ILE A 63 4.14 -14.16 4.60
C ILE A 63 3.49 -14.05 3.24
N ALA A 64 3.23 -15.21 2.60
CA ALA A 64 2.42 -15.28 1.39
C ALA A 64 0.98 -15.65 1.77
N GLU A 65 0.02 -14.94 1.21
CA GLU A 65 -1.39 -15.06 1.56
C GLU A 65 -1.93 -16.48 1.44
N TRP A 66 -1.51 -17.19 0.40
CA TRP A 66 -1.96 -18.57 0.12
C TRP A 66 -0.94 -19.61 0.54
N GLU A 67 0.07 -19.23 1.25
CA GLU A 67 1.05 -20.18 1.78
C GLU A 67 0.46 -20.88 2.99
N ARG A 68 0.22 -22.19 2.83
CA ARG A 68 -0.56 -22.96 3.79
C ARG A 68 0.01 -22.90 5.21
N ASP A 69 1.31 -23.13 5.34
CA ASP A 69 1.94 -23.17 6.66
C ASP A 69 1.96 -21.80 7.32
N GLY A 70 2.28 -20.76 6.57
CA GLY A 70 2.25 -19.38 7.05
C GLY A 70 0.84 -18.97 7.47
N TYR A 71 -0.15 -19.32 6.67
CA TYR A 71 -1.53 -19.01 6.97
C TYR A 71 -2.03 -19.72 8.24
N GLN A 72 -1.69 -21.00 8.40
CA GLN A 72 -2.08 -21.76 9.59
C GLN A 72 -1.45 -21.19 10.85
N ASN A 73 -0.20 -20.83 10.81
CA ASN A 73 0.50 -20.21 11.93
C ASN A 73 -0.14 -18.88 12.33
N MET A 74 -0.41 -18.01 11.38
CA MET A 74 -1.09 -16.75 11.62
C MET A 74 -2.46 -16.96 12.26
N ARG A 75 -3.22 -17.92 11.74
CA ARG A 75 -4.57 -18.19 12.22
C ARG A 75 -4.55 -18.70 13.66
N MET A 76 -3.62 -19.56 13.99
CA MET A 76 -3.47 -20.05 15.35
C MET A 76 -3.08 -18.94 16.31
N ASP A 77 -2.16 -18.10 15.94
CA ASP A 77 -1.75 -16.94 16.73
C ASP A 77 -2.92 -15.99 16.96
N ALA A 78 -3.73 -15.74 15.95
CA ALA A 78 -4.91 -14.89 16.06
C ALA A 78 -5.94 -15.46 17.04
N PHE A 79 -6.08 -16.77 17.08
CA PHE A 79 -7.04 -17.44 17.97
C PHE A 79 -6.49 -17.70 19.38
N SER A 80 -5.20 -17.61 19.57
CA SER A 80 -4.60 -17.79 20.89
C SER A 80 -4.66 -16.52 21.74
N LEU A 81 -5.09 -15.44 21.16
CA LEU A 81 -5.30 -14.18 21.85
C LEU A 81 -6.62 -14.22 22.63
#